data_a0439cc507085ef1f8e02ba7413b6c93
#
_entry.id   a0439cc507085ef1f8e02ba7413b6c93
#
_cell.length_a   1.000
_cell.length_b   1.000
_cell.length_c   1.000
_cell.angle_alpha   90.00
_cell.angle_beta   90.00
_cell.angle_gamma   90.00
#
_symmetry.space_group_name_H-M   'P 1'
#
loop_
_entity.id
_entity.type
_entity.pdbx_description
1 polymer ?
#
loop_
_entity_poly.entity_id
_entity_poly.type
_entity_poly.pdbx_seq_one_letter_code
_entity_poly.pdbx_strand_id
1 'polypeptide(L)'
;MQAHDAYFTIDAVALQDRSLAELAAGQPLPLRCAGLDLSGQDLSRISLPGAWFERCLLTGADLTAANLINTRWTSCRGGQANLRSAVLTDARFERCDLNNTQWQRSKVAHASFDGCKLTGAHFGDVSALGLSFSDCLLNSAMLSGISFYKSQLHNIDFSEADLTYCDFRKAVFVDGGSLSMARVNNARFDDADLREASLHGLRLVDAKLFKGAIISRGQAGMLLAGLGLTVL
;
A
#
# COMPACT_ATOMS: atom_id res chain seq x y z
N MET A 1 8.41 -15.55 -26.77
CA MET A 1 9.10 -16.01 -25.55
C MET A 1 8.32 -15.47 -24.37
N GLN A 2 7.64 -16.33 -23.61
CA GLN A 2 6.86 -15.90 -22.45
C GLN A 2 7.85 -15.57 -21.31
N ALA A 3 7.58 -14.52 -20.54
CA ALA A 3 8.44 -14.02 -19.45
C ALA A 3 8.71 -15.04 -18.31
N HIS A 4 8.18 -16.25 -18.42
CA HIS A 4 8.35 -17.33 -17.45
C HIS A 4 9.72 -18.03 -17.51
N ASP A 5 10.42 -17.97 -18.65
CA ASP A 5 11.66 -18.72 -18.85
C ASP A 5 12.90 -18.11 -18.16
N ALA A 6 12.75 -16.94 -17.54
CA ALA A 6 13.85 -16.21 -16.90
C ALA A 6 14.01 -16.50 -15.38
N TYR A 7 13.10 -17.30 -14.77
CA TYR A 7 13.08 -17.53 -13.33
C TYR A 7 13.37 -18.97 -12.96
N PHE A 8 14.21 -19.19 -11.93
CA PHE A 8 14.27 -20.48 -11.28
C PHE A 8 13.07 -20.65 -10.34
N THR A 9 12.24 -21.69 -10.58
CA THR A 9 11.00 -21.87 -9.81
C THR A 9 11.22 -22.75 -8.58
N ILE A 10 10.80 -22.23 -7.42
CA ILE A 10 10.69 -22.96 -6.15
C ILE A 10 9.19 -23.16 -5.89
N ASP A 11 8.77 -24.39 -5.75
CA ASP A 11 7.42 -24.79 -5.38
C ASP A 11 7.36 -25.49 -4.02
N ALA A 12 6.17 -25.91 -3.61
CA ALA A 12 5.97 -26.57 -2.32
C ALA A 12 6.73 -27.89 -2.18
N VAL A 13 7.03 -28.59 -3.28
CA VAL A 13 7.79 -29.84 -3.26
C VAL A 13 9.26 -29.56 -2.97
N ALA A 14 9.81 -28.51 -3.56
CA ALA A 14 11.20 -28.10 -3.32
C ALA A 14 11.44 -27.59 -1.88
N LEU A 15 10.38 -27.10 -1.21
CA LEU A 15 10.45 -26.52 0.15
C LEU A 15 10.32 -27.57 1.27
N GLN A 16 9.95 -28.84 0.98
CA GLN A 16 9.52 -29.84 1.98
C GLN A 16 10.44 -30.01 3.20
N ASP A 17 11.77 -29.92 3.01
CA ASP A 17 12.75 -30.13 4.09
C ASP A 17 13.81 -29.00 4.17
N ARG A 18 13.56 -27.86 3.50
CA ARG A 18 14.51 -26.76 3.38
C ARG A 18 13.84 -25.43 3.64
N SER A 19 14.58 -24.50 4.22
CA SER A 19 14.14 -23.11 4.29
C SER A 19 14.25 -22.44 2.91
N LEU A 20 13.43 -21.39 2.66
CA LEU A 20 13.55 -20.58 1.46
C LEU A 20 14.96 -19.96 1.35
N ALA A 21 15.57 -19.59 2.46
CA ALA A 21 16.92 -19.03 2.50
C ALA A 21 17.99 -20.02 2.02
N GLU A 22 17.90 -21.29 2.44
CA GLU A 22 18.82 -22.35 1.98
C GLU A 22 18.65 -22.64 0.48
N LEU A 23 17.40 -22.68 0.01
CA LEU A 23 17.12 -22.88 -1.41
C LEU A 23 17.61 -21.71 -2.26
N ALA A 24 17.45 -20.49 -1.78
CA ALA A 24 17.87 -19.29 -2.49
C ALA A 24 19.40 -19.16 -2.58
N ALA A 25 20.14 -19.60 -1.54
CA ALA A 25 21.60 -19.46 -1.48
C ALA A 25 22.36 -20.22 -2.59
N GLY A 26 21.75 -21.24 -3.18
CA GLY A 26 22.39 -22.07 -4.19
C GLY A 26 21.84 -21.88 -5.62
N GLN A 27 20.89 -20.98 -5.84
CA GLN A 27 20.20 -20.87 -7.12
C GLN A 27 20.48 -19.54 -7.83
N PRO A 28 20.44 -19.53 -9.16
CA PRO A 28 20.53 -18.29 -9.91
C PRO A 28 19.28 -17.42 -9.62
N LEU A 29 19.51 -16.13 -9.43
CA LEU A 29 18.42 -15.14 -9.31
C LEU A 29 18.05 -14.63 -10.71
N PRO A 30 16.81 -14.18 -10.93
CA PRO A 30 15.70 -14.09 -9.96
C PRO A 30 14.94 -15.42 -9.76
N LEU A 31 14.36 -15.58 -8.56
CA LEU A 31 13.55 -16.74 -8.20
C LEU A 31 12.06 -16.49 -8.45
N ARG A 32 11.33 -17.56 -8.82
CA ARG A 32 9.87 -17.60 -8.77
C ARG A 32 9.42 -18.53 -7.64
N CYS A 33 8.79 -17.97 -6.61
CA CYS A 33 8.20 -18.70 -5.51
C CYS A 33 6.71 -18.90 -5.80
N ALA A 34 6.30 -20.13 -6.09
CA ALA A 34 4.94 -20.41 -6.55
C ALA A 34 4.16 -21.27 -5.55
N GLY A 35 3.07 -20.71 -4.99
CA GLY A 35 2.15 -21.43 -4.09
C GLY A 35 2.79 -21.88 -2.77
N LEU A 36 3.85 -21.22 -2.32
CA LEU A 36 4.54 -21.57 -1.07
C LEU A 36 3.73 -21.13 0.15
N ASP A 37 3.74 -21.94 1.19
CA ASP A 37 3.33 -21.54 2.53
C ASP A 37 4.57 -21.13 3.35
N LEU A 38 4.73 -19.82 3.51
CA LEU A 38 5.78 -19.17 4.26
C LEU A 38 5.22 -18.50 5.53
N SER A 39 4.00 -18.87 5.94
CA SER A 39 3.31 -18.26 7.07
C SER A 39 4.11 -18.44 8.36
N GLY A 40 4.30 -17.35 9.11
CA GLY A 40 5.04 -17.30 10.36
C GLY A 40 6.54 -17.59 10.25
N GLN A 41 7.09 -17.77 9.05
CA GLN A 41 8.52 -18.04 8.88
C GLN A 41 9.36 -16.79 9.14
N ASP A 42 10.56 -17.01 9.68
CA ASP A 42 11.62 -16.00 9.78
C ASP A 42 12.36 -15.90 8.44
N LEU A 43 12.03 -14.87 7.68
CA LEU A 43 12.65 -14.48 6.42
C LEU A 43 13.41 -13.15 6.58
N SER A 44 13.73 -12.78 7.84
CA SER A 44 14.43 -11.54 8.12
C SER A 44 15.80 -11.53 7.43
N ARG A 45 16.15 -10.34 6.89
CA ARG A 45 17.40 -10.10 6.15
C ARG A 45 17.61 -10.99 4.91
N ILE A 46 16.61 -11.75 4.47
CA ILE A 46 16.72 -12.53 3.23
C ILE A 46 16.97 -11.59 2.04
N SER A 47 17.78 -12.01 1.08
CA SER A 47 18.04 -11.24 -0.14
C SER A 47 17.49 -11.99 -1.35
N LEU A 48 16.40 -11.48 -1.91
CA LEU A 48 15.69 -12.03 -3.06
C LEU A 48 15.36 -10.93 -4.08
N PRO A 49 16.35 -10.17 -4.57
CA PRO A 49 16.10 -9.11 -5.53
C PRO A 49 15.50 -9.70 -6.82
N GLY A 50 14.47 -9.02 -7.37
CA GLY A 50 13.79 -9.43 -8.58
C GLY A 50 12.92 -10.69 -8.44
N ALA A 51 12.78 -11.28 -7.26
CA ALA A 51 11.97 -12.47 -7.09
C ALA A 51 10.47 -12.22 -7.39
N TRP A 52 9.82 -13.26 -7.88
CA TRP A 52 8.39 -13.28 -8.11
C TRP A 52 7.70 -14.23 -7.13
N PHE A 53 6.88 -13.69 -6.24
CA PHE A 53 6.02 -14.43 -5.33
C PHE A 53 4.63 -14.52 -5.96
N GLU A 54 4.20 -15.72 -6.29
CA GLU A 54 2.90 -15.99 -6.91
C GLU A 54 2.07 -16.92 -6.04
N ARG A 55 0.89 -16.44 -5.59
CA ARG A 55 -0.05 -17.20 -4.76
C ARG A 55 0.57 -17.79 -3.48
N CYS A 56 1.56 -17.10 -2.93
CA CYS A 56 2.20 -17.50 -1.67
C CYS A 56 1.39 -17.04 -0.46
N LEU A 57 1.48 -17.83 0.61
CA LEU A 57 0.99 -17.48 1.94
C LEU A 57 2.18 -16.97 2.78
N LEU A 58 2.06 -15.77 3.34
CA LEU A 58 3.08 -15.11 4.16
C LEU A 58 2.46 -14.52 5.43
N THR A 59 1.32 -15.06 5.85
CA THR A 59 0.60 -14.53 7.03
C THR A 59 1.51 -14.56 8.26
N GLY A 60 1.77 -13.39 8.86
CA GLY A 60 2.64 -13.25 10.01
C GLY A 60 4.13 -13.57 9.76
N ALA A 61 4.57 -13.71 8.50
CA ALA A 61 5.99 -13.90 8.18
C ALA A 61 6.83 -12.68 8.58
N ASP A 62 8.05 -12.91 9.05
CA ASP A 62 9.01 -11.85 9.35
C ASP A 62 9.96 -11.62 8.16
N LEU A 63 9.79 -10.49 7.49
CA LEU A 63 10.60 -9.99 6.38
C LEU A 63 11.44 -8.77 6.81
N THR A 64 11.67 -8.60 8.12
CA THR A 64 12.43 -7.45 8.65
C THR A 64 13.77 -7.32 7.96
N ALA A 65 14.06 -6.12 7.46
CA ALA A 65 15.30 -5.77 6.77
C ALA A 65 15.64 -6.67 5.54
N ALA A 66 14.64 -7.37 4.97
CA ALA A 66 14.82 -8.15 3.75
C ALA A 66 15.16 -7.26 2.55
N ASN A 67 15.99 -7.75 1.63
CA ASN A 67 16.26 -7.12 0.34
C ASN A 67 15.33 -7.71 -0.73
N LEU A 68 14.31 -6.95 -1.09
CA LEU A 68 13.22 -7.31 -1.99
C LEU A 68 13.08 -6.30 -3.15
N ILE A 69 14.21 -5.71 -3.58
CA ILE A 69 14.24 -4.76 -4.70
C ILE A 69 13.70 -5.43 -5.97
N ASN A 70 12.89 -4.70 -6.74
CA ASN A 70 12.31 -5.16 -8.01
C ASN A 70 11.47 -6.44 -7.90
N THR A 71 11.00 -6.82 -6.71
CA THR A 71 10.19 -8.03 -6.54
C THR A 71 8.77 -7.83 -7.12
N ARG A 72 8.18 -8.93 -7.56
CA ARG A 72 6.78 -8.99 -7.97
C ARG A 72 5.99 -9.90 -7.03
N TRP A 73 4.81 -9.45 -6.64
CA TRP A 73 3.91 -10.15 -5.74
C TRP A 73 2.54 -10.25 -6.40
N THR A 74 2.10 -11.44 -6.72
CA THR A 74 0.82 -11.64 -7.43
C THR A 74 -0.08 -12.58 -6.63
N SER A 75 -1.26 -12.10 -6.25
CA SER A 75 -2.29 -12.87 -5.52
C SER A 75 -1.76 -13.52 -4.24
N CYS A 76 -0.81 -12.89 -3.55
CA CYS A 76 -0.27 -13.38 -2.29
C CYS A 76 -1.16 -12.97 -1.10
N ARG A 77 -1.10 -13.75 -0.02
CA ARG A 77 -1.75 -13.46 1.26
C ARG A 77 -0.67 -13.27 2.32
N GLY A 78 -0.42 -12.03 2.71
CA GLY A 78 0.61 -11.65 3.66
C GLY A 78 0.07 -10.86 4.85
N GLY A 79 -1.17 -11.08 5.24
CA GLY A 79 -1.76 -10.39 6.40
C GLY A 79 -0.87 -10.50 7.63
N GLN A 80 -0.68 -9.38 8.36
CA GLN A 80 0.17 -9.28 9.54
C GLN A 80 1.68 -9.53 9.30
N ALA A 81 2.13 -9.67 8.05
CA ALA A 81 3.56 -9.80 7.76
C ALA A 81 4.34 -8.55 8.21
N ASN A 82 5.56 -8.78 8.67
CA ASN A 82 6.45 -7.73 9.16
C ASN A 82 7.50 -7.39 8.09
N LEU A 83 7.35 -6.22 7.44
CA LEU A 83 8.28 -5.71 6.43
C LEU A 83 9.07 -4.49 6.94
N ARG A 84 9.23 -4.36 8.26
CA ARG A 84 9.99 -3.24 8.84
C ARG A 84 11.41 -3.18 8.31
N SER A 85 11.83 -1.98 7.93
CA SER A 85 13.17 -1.72 7.39
C SER A 85 13.53 -2.52 6.13
N ALA A 86 12.59 -3.24 5.50
CA ALA A 86 12.83 -3.95 4.25
C ALA A 86 13.08 -2.98 3.10
N VAL A 87 13.83 -3.43 2.10
CA VAL A 87 14.11 -2.67 0.88
C VAL A 87 13.26 -3.22 -0.25
N LEU A 88 12.24 -2.48 -0.65
CA LEU A 88 11.22 -2.84 -1.64
C LEU A 88 11.15 -1.82 -2.78
N THR A 89 12.26 -1.14 -3.05
CA THR A 89 12.34 -0.21 -4.18
C THR A 89 11.94 -0.94 -5.47
N ASP A 90 11.07 -0.29 -6.27
CA ASP A 90 10.51 -0.82 -7.52
C ASP A 90 9.71 -2.14 -7.38
N ALA A 91 9.31 -2.52 -6.15
CA ALA A 91 8.48 -3.71 -5.93
C ALA A 91 7.05 -3.49 -6.45
N ARG A 92 6.41 -4.56 -6.94
CA ARG A 92 5.05 -4.52 -7.48
C ARG A 92 4.17 -5.54 -6.79
N PHE A 93 3.02 -5.07 -6.28
CA PHE A 93 2.03 -5.89 -5.60
C PHE A 93 0.73 -5.86 -6.40
N GLU A 94 0.26 -7.01 -6.87
CA GLU A 94 -0.95 -7.14 -7.67
C GLU A 94 -1.92 -8.11 -6.99
N ARG A 95 -3.12 -7.64 -6.67
CA ARG A 95 -4.22 -8.43 -6.07
C ARG A 95 -3.79 -9.18 -4.79
N CYS A 96 -2.98 -8.54 -3.96
CA CYS A 96 -2.50 -9.12 -2.70
C CYS A 96 -3.38 -8.72 -1.52
N ASP A 97 -3.52 -9.64 -0.56
CA ASP A 97 -4.09 -9.37 0.76
C ASP A 97 -2.95 -9.14 1.77
N LEU A 98 -2.78 -7.87 2.15
CA LEU A 98 -1.69 -7.38 2.99
C LEU A 98 -2.25 -6.63 4.22
N ASN A 99 -3.40 -7.08 4.74
CA ASN A 99 -4.05 -6.44 5.88
C ASN A 99 -3.16 -6.47 7.13
N ASN A 100 -3.13 -5.36 7.90
CA ASN A 100 -2.39 -5.21 9.14
C ASN A 100 -0.87 -5.45 9.03
N THR A 101 -0.30 -5.32 7.83
CA THR A 101 1.15 -5.45 7.59
C THR A 101 1.93 -4.27 8.16
N GLN A 102 3.19 -4.53 8.53
CA GLN A 102 4.07 -3.55 9.16
C GLN A 102 5.18 -3.13 8.20
N TRP A 103 5.17 -1.85 7.77
CA TRP A 103 6.10 -1.30 6.77
C TRP A 103 7.06 -0.25 7.33
N GLN A 104 7.03 0.01 8.65
CA GLN A 104 7.77 1.12 9.24
C GLN A 104 9.24 1.10 8.84
N ARG A 105 9.76 2.26 8.46
CA ARG A 105 11.15 2.47 8.03
C ARG A 105 11.57 1.66 6.80
N SER A 106 10.64 1.04 6.08
CA SER A 106 10.95 0.38 4.81
C SER A 106 11.26 1.40 3.70
N LYS A 107 11.98 0.95 2.67
CA LYS A 107 12.24 1.72 1.45
C LYS A 107 11.29 1.21 0.37
N VAL A 108 10.23 1.96 0.10
CA VAL A 108 9.19 1.64 -0.90
C VAL A 108 9.19 2.63 -2.07
N ALA A 109 10.33 3.23 -2.37
CA ALA A 109 10.45 4.14 -3.50
C ALA A 109 10.04 3.43 -4.79
N HIS A 110 9.16 4.08 -5.58
CA HIS A 110 8.58 3.56 -6.83
C HIS A 110 7.86 2.20 -6.70
N ALA A 111 7.55 1.77 -5.49
CA ALA A 111 6.71 0.60 -5.31
C ALA A 111 5.27 0.89 -5.77
N SER A 112 4.58 -0.12 -6.27
CA SER A 112 3.19 -0.02 -6.72
C SER A 112 2.32 -1.10 -6.12
N PHE A 113 1.10 -0.70 -5.75
CA PHE A 113 0.06 -1.59 -5.26
C PHE A 113 -1.17 -1.46 -6.14
N ASP A 114 -1.60 -2.56 -6.74
CA ASP A 114 -2.74 -2.62 -7.63
C ASP A 114 -3.73 -3.70 -7.18
N GLY A 115 -4.99 -3.33 -6.96
CA GLY A 115 -6.05 -4.23 -6.49
C GLY A 115 -5.77 -4.86 -5.13
N CYS A 116 -4.99 -4.19 -4.26
CA CYS A 116 -4.52 -4.75 -2.99
C CYS A 116 -5.42 -4.37 -1.81
N LYS A 117 -5.50 -5.29 -0.82
CA LYS A 117 -6.09 -5.02 0.49
C LYS A 117 -4.98 -4.69 1.47
N LEU A 118 -5.02 -3.47 2.00
CA LEU A 118 -4.03 -2.91 2.93
C LEU A 118 -4.71 -2.33 4.17
N THR A 119 -5.89 -2.85 4.51
CA THR A 119 -6.65 -2.42 5.70
C THR A 119 -5.78 -2.52 6.94
N GLY A 120 -5.66 -1.44 7.70
CA GLY A 120 -4.86 -1.38 8.92
C GLY A 120 -3.34 -1.50 8.70
N ALA A 121 -2.84 -1.44 7.47
CA ALA A 121 -1.40 -1.47 7.19
C ALA A 121 -0.70 -0.22 7.72
N HIS A 122 0.52 -0.38 8.24
CA HIS A 122 1.27 0.68 8.90
C HIS A 122 2.50 1.11 8.10
N PHE A 123 2.41 2.26 7.43
CA PHE A 123 3.47 2.88 6.60
C PHE A 123 4.22 4.02 7.32
N GLY A 124 4.40 3.94 8.63
CA GLY A 124 5.12 4.99 9.36
C GLY A 124 6.60 5.09 8.96
N ASP A 125 7.11 6.31 8.77
CA ASP A 125 8.52 6.61 8.49
C ASP A 125 9.08 5.89 7.24
N VAL A 126 8.26 5.58 6.26
CA VAL A 126 8.71 4.95 5.01
C VAL A 126 9.41 5.95 4.08
N SER A 127 10.38 5.47 3.31
CA SER A 127 10.91 6.21 2.16
C SER A 127 10.06 5.92 0.93
N ALA A 128 9.13 6.82 0.60
CA ALA A 128 7.98 6.57 -0.30
C ALA A 128 8.01 7.40 -1.59
N LEU A 129 9.16 7.85 -2.07
CA LEU A 129 9.22 8.61 -3.33
C LEU A 129 8.61 7.80 -4.48
N GLY A 130 7.59 8.35 -5.15
CA GLY A 130 6.94 7.67 -6.28
C GLY A 130 6.14 6.42 -5.91
N LEU A 131 5.82 6.21 -4.63
CA LEU A 131 4.89 5.17 -4.18
C LEU A 131 3.51 5.41 -4.79
N SER A 132 2.88 4.36 -5.32
CA SER A 132 1.57 4.45 -5.96
C SER A 132 0.62 3.35 -5.51
N PHE A 133 -0.68 3.70 -5.52
CA PHE A 133 -1.77 2.79 -5.25
C PHE A 133 -2.84 2.95 -6.32
N SER A 134 -3.50 1.86 -6.72
CA SER A 134 -4.66 1.82 -7.61
C SER A 134 -5.60 0.70 -7.16
N ASP A 135 -6.91 0.94 -7.15
CA ASP A 135 -7.93 -0.03 -6.76
C ASP A 135 -7.67 -0.69 -5.38
N CYS A 136 -7.18 0.10 -4.42
CA CYS A 136 -6.72 -0.40 -3.13
C CYS A 136 -7.66 -0.06 -1.97
N LEU A 137 -7.77 -1.00 -1.02
CA LEU A 137 -8.42 -0.78 0.26
C LEU A 137 -7.36 -0.40 1.30
N LEU A 138 -7.32 0.88 1.66
CA LEU A 138 -6.41 1.47 2.67
C LEU A 138 -7.17 1.94 3.91
N ASN A 139 -8.40 1.42 4.11
CA ASN A 139 -9.21 1.79 5.24
C ASN A 139 -8.51 1.46 6.56
N SER A 140 -8.58 2.37 7.53
CA SER A 140 -7.87 2.31 8.81
C SER A 140 -6.34 2.20 8.71
N ALA A 141 -5.73 2.40 7.52
CA ALA A 141 -4.27 2.36 7.37
C ALA A 141 -3.59 3.59 7.98
N MET A 142 -2.35 3.44 8.42
CA MET A 142 -1.50 4.51 8.92
C MET A 142 -0.52 4.96 7.83
N LEU A 143 -0.81 6.11 7.21
CA LEU A 143 -0.12 6.64 6.03
C LEU A 143 0.54 8.00 6.29
N SER A 144 0.70 8.37 7.56
CA SER A 144 1.17 9.70 7.93
C SER A 144 2.41 10.14 7.15
N GLY A 145 2.35 11.35 6.58
CA GLY A 145 3.45 11.99 5.86
C GLY A 145 3.70 11.50 4.43
N ILE A 146 2.88 10.59 3.91
CA ILE A 146 3.01 10.15 2.51
C ILE A 146 2.57 11.26 1.55
N SER A 147 3.32 11.40 0.45
CA SER A 147 3.01 12.36 -0.61
C SER A 147 2.25 11.71 -1.75
N PHE A 148 1.05 12.24 -2.01
CA PHE A 148 0.21 11.99 -3.18
C PHE A 148 0.18 13.22 -4.10
N TYR A 149 1.23 14.04 -4.06
CA TYR A 149 1.31 15.27 -4.84
C TYR A 149 1.17 15.01 -6.34
N LYS A 150 0.15 15.64 -6.97
CA LYS A 150 -0.19 15.46 -8.39
C LYS A 150 -0.53 14.01 -8.80
N SER A 151 -0.82 13.13 -7.86
CA SER A 151 -1.20 11.75 -8.17
C SER A 151 -2.63 11.67 -8.71
N GLN A 152 -2.87 10.72 -9.59
CA GLN A 152 -4.21 10.22 -9.91
C GLN A 152 -4.49 9.05 -8.96
N LEU A 153 -5.56 9.16 -8.18
CA LEU A 153 -5.93 8.21 -7.12
C LEU A 153 -7.15 7.42 -7.60
N HIS A 154 -6.89 6.30 -8.29
CA HIS A 154 -7.94 5.47 -8.88
C HIS A 154 -8.57 4.56 -7.84
N ASN A 155 -9.85 4.78 -7.53
CA ASN A 155 -10.69 3.93 -6.68
C ASN A 155 -9.98 3.49 -5.39
N ILE A 156 -9.47 4.46 -4.61
CA ILE A 156 -8.75 4.17 -3.35
C ILE A 156 -9.65 4.47 -2.15
N ASP A 157 -9.82 3.49 -1.28
CA ASP A 157 -10.55 3.66 -0.03
C ASP A 157 -9.60 4.00 1.12
N PHE A 158 -9.55 5.29 1.51
CA PHE A 158 -8.86 5.80 2.69
C PHE A 158 -9.81 5.99 3.89
N SER A 159 -10.95 5.34 3.92
CA SER A 159 -11.90 5.49 5.04
C SER A 159 -11.20 5.18 6.37
N GLU A 160 -11.41 6.05 7.37
CA GLU A 160 -10.83 5.92 8.71
C GLU A 160 -9.28 5.93 8.76
N ALA A 161 -8.60 6.11 7.64
CA ALA A 161 -7.14 6.11 7.59
C ALA A 161 -6.54 7.31 8.34
N ASP A 162 -5.34 7.13 8.85
CA ASP A 162 -4.51 8.23 9.36
C ASP A 162 -3.68 8.83 8.22
N LEU A 163 -4.16 9.96 7.71
CA LEU A 163 -3.55 10.75 6.64
C LEU A 163 -2.86 12.01 7.19
N THR A 164 -2.54 12.03 8.47
CA THR A 164 -1.88 13.17 9.12
C THR A 164 -0.60 13.54 8.36
N TYR A 165 -0.42 14.84 8.04
CA TYR A 165 0.71 15.39 7.26
C TYR A 165 0.84 14.86 5.82
N CYS A 166 -0.13 14.15 5.27
CA CYS A 166 -0.11 13.74 3.86
C CYS A 166 -0.20 14.95 2.92
N ASP A 167 0.43 14.82 1.75
CA ASP A 167 0.40 15.86 0.73
C ASP A 167 -0.47 15.43 -0.45
N PHE A 168 -1.72 15.90 -0.50
CA PHE A 168 -2.67 15.68 -1.59
C PHE A 168 -2.78 16.88 -2.55
N ARG A 169 -1.83 17.82 -2.51
CA ARG A 169 -1.91 18.98 -3.40
C ARG A 169 -1.95 18.56 -4.86
N LYS A 170 -2.96 19.07 -5.58
CA LYS A 170 -3.18 18.76 -6.99
C LYS A 170 -3.42 17.28 -7.28
N ALA A 171 -3.73 16.48 -6.26
CA ALA A 171 -4.19 15.11 -6.46
C ALA A 171 -5.59 15.11 -7.07
N VAL A 172 -5.89 14.09 -7.85
CA VAL A 172 -7.21 13.90 -8.48
C VAL A 172 -7.73 12.53 -8.09
N PHE A 173 -8.89 12.48 -7.47
CA PHE A 173 -9.62 11.24 -7.25
C PHE A 173 -10.35 10.84 -8.53
N VAL A 174 -10.17 9.60 -8.96
CA VAL A 174 -10.67 9.06 -10.24
C VAL A 174 -11.38 7.75 -9.97
N ASP A 175 -12.49 7.52 -10.65
CA ASP A 175 -13.29 6.29 -10.58
C ASP A 175 -13.82 5.96 -9.16
N GLY A 176 -13.98 6.96 -8.32
CA GLY A 176 -14.47 6.81 -6.95
C GLY A 176 -13.37 6.97 -5.90
N GLY A 177 -13.53 6.22 -4.80
CA GLY A 177 -12.66 6.28 -3.64
C GLY A 177 -13.32 6.93 -2.44
N SER A 178 -12.61 6.98 -1.31
CA SER A 178 -13.17 7.49 -0.05
C SER A 178 -12.12 8.14 0.84
N LEU A 179 -12.51 9.27 1.45
CA LEU A 179 -11.85 9.92 2.57
C LEU A 179 -12.77 9.92 3.81
N SER A 180 -13.80 9.05 3.81
CA SER A 180 -14.81 9.02 4.86
C SER A 180 -14.20 8.77 6.22
N MET A 181 -14.50 9.64 7.21
CA MET A 181 -13.98 9.51 8.58
C MET A 181 -12.43 9.54 8.69
N ALA A 182 -11.71 9.83 7.61
CA ALA A 182 -10.24 9.88 7.63
C ALA A 182 -9.72 11.00 8.55
N ARG A 183 -8.59 10.75 9.19
CA ARG A 183 -7.88 11.74 10.00
C ARG A 183 -6.92 12.52 9.11
N VAL A 184 -7.23 13.79 8.87
CA VAL A 184 -6.50 14.66 7.92
C VAL A 184 -5.77 15.83 8.61
N ASN A 185 -5.33 15.65 9.85
CA ASN A 185 -4.62 16.70 10.57
C ASN A 185 -3.35 17.12 9.81
N ASN A 186 -3.24 18.42 9.49
CA ASN A 186 -2.12 18.98 8.70
C ASN A 186 -1.92 18.33 7.31
N ALA A 187 -2.86 17.55 6.81
CA ALA A 187 -2.85 17.10 5.43
C ALA A 187 -3.19 18.25 4.48
N ARG A 188 -2.53 18.34 3.34
CA ARG A 188 -2.69 19.45 2.39
C ARG A 188 -3.47 18.98 1.16
N PHE A 189 -4.56 19.68 0.87
CA PHE A 189 -5.43 19.43 -0.29
C PHE A 189 -5.49 20.63 -1.25
N ASP A 190 -4.48 21.51 -1.25
CA ASP A 190 -4.49 22.68 -2.13
C ASP A 190 -4.66 22.27 -3.60
N ASP A 191 -5.65 22.80 -4.27
CA ASP A 191 -6.00 22.50 -5.67
C ASP A 191 -6.32 21.02 -5.96
N ALA A 192 -6.61 20.19 -4.97
CA ALA A 192 -7.00 18.80 -5.19
C ALA A 192 -8.40 18.69 -5.77
N ASP A 193 -8.63 17.73 -6.65
CA ASP A 193 -9.96 17.38 -7.16
C ASP A 193 -10.54 16.20 -6.39
N LEU A 194 -11.50 16.47 -5.50
CA LEU A 194 -12.12 15.50 -4.60
C LEU A 194 -13.52 15.06 -5.07
N ARG A 195 -13.99 15.50 -6.26
CA ARG A 195 -15.38 15.33 -6.69
C ARG A 195 -15.83 13.88 -6.73
N GLU A 196 -14.93 12.95 -7.05
CA GLU A 196 -15.24 11.52 -7.12
C GLU A 196 -15.11 10.80 -5.76
N ALA A 197 -14.50 11.43 -4.74
CA ALA A 197 -14.28 10.80 -3.44
C ALA A 197 -15.51 10.93 -2.52
N SER A 198 -15.79 9.91 -1.72
CA SER A 198 -16.71 10.06 -0.56
C SER A 198 -16.05 10.88 0.53
N LEU A 199 -16.75 11.93 1.02
CA LEU A 199 -16.28 12.80 2.10
C LEU A 199 -17.14 12.66 3.37
N HIS A 200 -17.86 11.55 3.52
CA HIS A 200 -18.76 11.35 4.66
C HIS A 200 -17.99 11.39 5.98
N GLY A 201 -18.41 12.25 6.90
CA GLY A 201 -17.79 12.38 8.22
C GLY A 201 -16.34 12.93 8.20
N LEU A 202 -15.84 13.38 7.06
CA LEU A 202 -14.56 14.09 6.97
C LEU A 202 -14.66 15.41 7.74
N ARG A 203 -13.75 15.65 8.68
CA ARG A 203 -13.73 16.88 9.47
C ARG A 203 -12.77 17.89 8.82
N LEU A 204 -13.31 19.04 8.43
CA LEU A 204 -12.51 20.20 8.00
C LEU A 204 -11.87 20.87 9.23
N VAL A 205 -10.76 20.36 9.69
CA VAL A 205 -10.06 20.86 10.89
C VAL A 205 -9.50 22.28 10.66
N ASP A 206 -8.99 22.53 9.45
CA ASP A 206 -8.54 23.86 9.01
C ASP A 206 -8.85 24.04 7.51
N ALA A 207 -9.76 24.96 7.21
CA ALA A 207 -10.16 25.25 5.82
C ALA A 207 -8.99 25.71 4.94
N LYS A 208 -7.91 26.26 5.51
CA LYS A 208 -6.72 26.66 4.76
C LYS A 208 -6.02 25.49 4.08
N LEU A 209 -6.13 24.29 4.63
CA LEU A 209 -5.53 23.08 4.07
C LEU A 209 -6.23 22.57 2.81
N PHE A 210 -7.42 23.12 2.50
CA PHE A 210 -8.26 22.80 1.32
C PHE A 210 -8.35 23.97 0.33
N LYS A 211 -7.40 24.89 0.36
CA LYS A 211 -7.42 26.06 -0.54
C LYS A 211 -7.45 25.63 -1.99
N GLY A 212 -8.49 26.06 -2.74
CA GLY A 212 -8.66 25.72 -4.15
C GLY A 212 -9.10 24.28 -4.43
N ALA A 213 -9.35 23.45 -3.40
CA ALA A 213 -9.86 22.10 -3.60
C ALA A 213 -11.25 22.14 -4.27
N ILE A 214 -11.47 21.21 -5.20
CA ILE A 214 -12.69 21.10 -5.98
C ILE A 214 -13.57 20.00 -5.39
N ILE A 215 -14.80 20.34 -5.04
CA ILE A 215 -15.82 19.42 -4.52
C ILE A 215 -17.12 19.56 -5.31
N SER A 216 -17.98 18.57 -5.26
CA SER A 216 -19.33 18.62 -5.81
C SER A 216 -20.30 19.35 -4.86
N ARG A 217 -21.46 19.77 -5.37
CA ARG A 217 -22.52 20.37 -4.54
C ARG A 217 -23.04 19.41 -3.45
N GLY A 218 -23.15 18.12 -3.77
CA GLY A 218 -23.58 17.11 -2.78
C GLY A 218 -22.57 16.96 -1.65
N GLN A 219 -21.28 16.97 -1.96
CA GLN A 219 -20.22 16.91 -0.95
C GLN A 219 -20.20 18.14 -0.03
N ALA A 220 -20.53 19.33 -0.55
CA ALA A 220 -20.64 20.54 0.28
C ALA A 220 -21.64 20.34 1.41
N GLY A 221 -22.81 19.74 1.13
CA GLY A 221 -23.79 19.39 2.17
C GLY A 221 -23.26 18.44 3.22
N MET A 222 -22.52 17.41 2.80
CA MET A 222 -21.89 16.43 3.73
C MET A 222 -20.88 17.11 4.66
N LEU A 223 -20.02 17.98 4.13
CA LEU A 223 -19.03 18.71 4.91
C LEU A 223 -19.65 19.68 5.89
N LEU A 224 -20.72 20.40 5.48
CA LEU A 224 -21.45 21.31 6.37
C LEU A 224 -22.19 20.56 7.46
N ALA A 225 -22.76 19.39 7.17
CA ALA A 225 -23.36 18.52 8.18
C ALA A 225 -22.31 18.06 9.22
N GLY A 226 -21.06 17.78 8.79
CA GLY A 226 -19.94 17.48 9.68
C GLY A 226 -19.56 18.63 10.63
N LEU A 227 -19.92 19.87 10.28
CA LEU A 227 -19.79 21.07 11.14
C LEU A 227 -21.03 21.32 12.02
N GLY A 228 -22.03 20.43 11.99
CA GLY A 228 -23.29 20.58 12.74
C GLY A 228 -24.30 21.51 12.07
N LEU A 229 -24.10 21.89 10.80
CA LEU A 229 -25.03 22.72 10.04
C LEU A 229 -26.08 21.86 9.33
N THR A 230 -27.33 22.33 9.30
CA THR A 230 -28.39 21.71 8.50
C THR A 230 -28.46 22.42 7.14
N VAL A 231 -28.30 21.64 6.06
CA VAL A 231 -28.47 22.14 4.68
C VAL A 231 -29.87 21.77 4.22
N LEU A 232 -30.68 22.77 3.84
CA LEU A 232 -32.04 22.63 3.36
C LEU A 232 -32.09 22.64 1.83
#